data_ad29ec5e56b1230a82c06397b57acfff
#
_entry.id   ad29ec5e56b1230a82c06397b57acfff
#
_cell.length_a   1.000
_cell.length_b   1.000
_cell.length_c   1.000
_cell.angle_alpha   90.00
_cell.angle_beta   90.00
_cell.angle_gamma   90.00
#
_symmetry.space_group_name_H-M   'P 1'
#
loop_
_entity.id
_entity.type
_entity.pdbx_description
1 polymer ?
#
loop_
_entity_poly.entity_id
_entity_poly.type
_entity_poly.pdbx_seq_one_letter_code
_entity_poly.pdbx_strand_id
1 'polypeptide(L)'
;MDAAAASLLTALYPALAELDAGERGEVLAHEARHLTVPAGTALFEEGAPCGGFPLLMSGAVRVARGSPGGRTLELYRVTPGELCVVSTACLFGQAPLSAHGRATETTELVLLSPAGFDRFVRHDPFRRFVFGVFADRLSDLMALAEAVAFQHLDQRLAHSLLGHGASVHTTHQALADELGTVREIVTRLLKRFERAGWVKLARERIDVLDSTALRAMAGGAPWPPAA
;
A
#
# COMPACT_ATOMS: atom_id res chain seq x y z
N MET A 1 2.85 30.26 -13.10
CA MET A 1 2.80 29.03 -13.93
C MET A 1 2.24 29.40 -15.29
N ASP A 2 2.84 28.93 -16.39
CA ASP A 2 2.32 29.21 -17.74
C ASP A 2 1.10 28.33 -18.09
N ALA A 3 0.42 28.65 -19.21
CA ALA A 3 -0.80 27.97 -19.62
C ALA A 3 -0.56 26.48 -20.02
N ALA A 4 0.63 26.18 -20.55
CA ALA A 4 0.98 24.81 -20.95
C ALA A 4 1.17 23.92 -19.73
N ALA A 5 1.89 24.39 -18.71
CA ALA A 5 2.06 23.69 -17.44
C ALA A 5 0.73 23.49 -16.69
N ALA A 6 -0.16 24.49 -16.71
CA ALA A 6 -1.49 24.37 -16.12
C ALA A 6 -2.36 23.31 -16.84
N SER A 7 -2.27 23.25 -18.17
CA SER A 7 -2.98 22.24 -18.97
C SER A 7 -2.46 20.82 -18.71
N LEU A 8 -1.13 20.65 -18.67
CA LEU A 8 -0.52 19.37 -18.34
C LEU A 8 -0.91 18.91 -16.92
N LEU A 9 -0.88 19.81 -15.95
CA LEU A 9 -1.26 19.52 -14.57
C LEU A 9 -2.71 19.02 -14.47
N THR A 10 -3.65 19.66 -15.16
CA THR A 10 -5.05 19.22 -15.17
C THR A 10 -5.27 17.91 -15.94
N ALA A 11 -4.44 17.60 -16.92
CA ALA A 11 -4.48 16.31 -17.62
C ALA A 11 -3.97 15.16 -16.73
N LEU A 12 -2.93 15.42 -15.94
CA LEU A 12 -2.36 14.45 -15.00
C LEU A 12 -3.22 14.25 -13.75
N TYR A 13 -3.92 15.30 -13.32
CA TYR A 13 -4.77 15.32 -12.12
C TYR A 13 -6.21 15.73 -12.49
N PRO A 14 -7.04 14.83 -13.04
CA PRO A 14 -8.38 15.16 -13.51
C PRO A 14 -9.27 15.85 -12.48
N ALA A 15 -9.10 15.53 -11.19
CA ALA A 15 -9.81 16.20 -10.11
C ALA A 15 -9.59 17.72 -10.07
N LEU A 16 -8.46 18.22 -10.60
CA LEU A 16 -8.22 19.66 -10.73
C LEU A 16 -9.00 20.26 -11.90
N ALA A 17 -9.30 19.48 -12.94
CA ALA A 17 -10.10 19.96 -14.07
C ALA A 17 -11.57 20.19 -13.68
N GLU A 18 -12.05 19.47 -12.67
CA GLU A 18 -13.42 19.57 -12.15
C GLU A 18 -13.62 20.77 -11.19
N LEU A 19 -12.54 21.42 -10.75
CA LEU A 19 -12.62 22.63 -9.93
C LEU A 19 -13.04 23.84 -10.76
N ASP A 20 -13.65 24.84 -10.10
CA ASP A 20 -13.89 26.14 -10.73
C ASP A 20 -12.60 26.72 -11.34
N ALA A 21 -12.67 27.15 -12.58
CA ALA A 21 -11.49 27.60 -13.33
C ALA A 21 -10.87 28.87 -12.73
N GLY A 22 -11.67 29.78 -12.19
CA GLY A 22 -11.23 31.02 -11.55
C GLY A 22 -10.49 30.72 -10.25
N GLU A 23 -11.09 29.92 -9.37
CA GLU A 23 -10.49 29.53 -8.09
C GLU A 23 -9.22 28.68 -8.28
N ARG A 24 -9.25 27.71 -9.21
CA ARG A 24 -8.07 26.92 -9.55
C ARG A 24 -6.94 27.84 -10.06
N GLY A 25 -7.25 28.78 -10.95
CA GLY A 25 -6.27 29.75 -11.47
C GLY A 25 -5.67 30.62 -10.37
N GLU A 26 -6.49 31.11 -9.45
CA GLU A 26 -6.06 31.91 -8.31
C GLU A 26 -5.13 31.13 -7.37
N VAL A 27 -5.51 29.91 -6.99
CA VAL A 27 -4.67 29.07 -6.13
C VAL A 27 -3.34 28.74 -6.81
N LEU A 28 -3.37 28.37 -8.09
CA LEU A 28 -2.15 28.05 -8.84
C LEU A 28 -1.25 29.28 -9.07
N ALA A 29 -1.79 30.48 -9.07
CA ALA A 29 -1.02 31.72 -9.20
C ALA A 29 -0.36 32.16 -7.90
N HIS A 30 -1.04 32.00 -6.75
CA HIS A 30 -0.63 32.58 -5.48
C HIS A 30 -0.19 31.58 -4.42
N GLU A 31 -0.68 30.34 -4.51
CA GLU A 31 -0.46 29.30 -3.51
C GLU A 31 0.32 28.09 -4.06
N ALA A 32 0.88 28.22 -5.27
CA ALA A 32 1.65 27.14 -5.89
C ALA A 32 2.99 27.64 -6.42
N ARG A 33 4.00 26.79 -6.36
CA ARG A 33 5.30 27.02 -6.97
C ARG A 33 5.63 25.93 -7.96
N HIS A 34 5.93 26.31 -9.19
CA HIS A 34 6.43 25.42 -10.21
C HIS A 34 7.95 25.26 -10.06
N LEU A 35 8.42 24.02 -9.92
CA LEU A 35 9.80 23.70 -9.61
C LEU A 35 10.30 22.60 -10.53
N THR A 36 11.57 22.72 -10.93
CA THR A 36 12.32 21.63 -11.57
C THR A 36 13.54 21.34 -10.71
N VAL A 37 13.72 20.11 -10.29
CA VAL A 37 14.81 19.69 -9.42
C VAL A 37 15.62 18.56 -10.05
N PRO A 38 16.95 18.55 -9.89
CA PRO A 38 17.78 17.45 -10.39
C PRO A 38 17.61 16.17 -9.56
N ALA A 39 18.03 15.05 -10.13
CA ALA A 39 18.13 13.78 -9.40
C ALA A 39 18.92 13.93 -8.10
N GLY A 40 18.49 13.21 -7.05
CA GLY A 40 19.10 13.25 -5.73
C GLY A 40 18.60 14.39 -4.82
N THR A 41 17.87 15.38 -5.35
CA THR A 41 17.35 16.50 -4.54
C THR A 41 16.38 15.99 -3.48
N ALA A 42 16.60 16.39 -2.22
CA ALA A 42 15.65 16.18 -1.14
C ALA A 42 14.48 17.17 -1.28
N LEU A 43 13.28 16.64 -1.44
CA LEU A 43 12.05 17.44 -1.48
C LEU A 43 11.48 17.67 -0.07
N PHE A 44 11.68 16.70 0.81
CA PHE A 44 11.32 16.78 2.22
C PHE A 44 12.11 15.77 3.05
N GLU A 45 12.27 16.08 4.33
CA GLU A 45 13.01 15.25 5.29
C GLU A 45 12.10 14.77 6.43
N GLU A 46 12.41 13.59 6.98
CA GLU A 46 11.70 13.01 8.12
C GLU A 46 11.82 13.94 9.35
N GLY A 47 10.73 14.15 10.08
CA GLY A 47 10.66 15.03 11.23
C GLY A 47 10.51 16.51 10.91
N ALA A 48 10.66 16.92 9.64
CA ALA A 48 10.44 18.31 9.23
C ALA A 48 8.93 18.67 9.17
N PRO A 49 8.57 19.94 9.33
CA PRO A 49 7.21 20.40 9.05
C PRO A 49 6.89 20.25 7.56
N CYS A 50 5.61 20.05 7.23
CA CYS A 50 5.19 19.92 5.84
C CYS A 50 5.29 21.27 5.12
N GLY A 51 6.19 21.37 4.16
CA GLY A 51 6.37 22.58 3.34
C GLY A 51 5.32 22.75 2.24
N GLY A 52 4.50 21.74 1.95
CA GLY A 52 3.46 21.79 0.93
C GLY A 52 3.13 20.42 0.35
N PHE A 53 2.26 20.44 -0.64
CA PHE A 53 1.72 19.27 -1.33
C PHE A 53 2.29 19.16 -2.75
N PRO A 54 3.13 18.17 -3.04
CA PRO A 54 3.74 18.03 -4.37
C PRO A 54 2.78 17.36 -5.35
N LEU A 55 2.61 17.96 -6.52
CA LEU A 55 1.95 17.41 -7.69
C LEU A 55 3.00 17.26 -8.79
N LEU A 56 3.41 16.03 -9.07
CA LEU A 56 4.46 15.75 -10.06
C LEU A 56 3.93 15.88 -11.48
N MET A 57 4.71 16.55 -12.33
CA MET A 57 4.43 16.72 -13.76
C MET A 57 5.31 15.80 -14.61
N SER A 58 6.56 15.56 -14.18
CA SER A 58 7.47 14.59 -14.78
C SER A 58 8.45 14.06 -13.73
N GLY A 59 9.16 12.98 -14.04
CA GLY A 59 10.12 12.37 -13.14
C GLY A 59 9.48 11.48 -12.06
N ALA A 60 10.23 11.22 -10.99
CA ALA A 60 9.77 10.37 -9.89
C ALA A 60 10.44 10.76 -8.57
N VAL A 61 9.70 10.58 -7.47
CA VAL A 61 10.16 10.81 -6.09
C VAL A 61 10.09 9.51 -5.31
N ARG A 62 11.24 9.06 -4.80
CA ARG A 62 11.32 7.94 -3.88
C ARG A 62 11.01 8.43 -2.46
N VAL A 63 10.00 7.81 -1.83
CA VAL A 63 9.65 8.06 -0.44
C VAL A 63 10.17 6.91 0.40
N ALA A 64 10.98 7.22 1.41
CA ALA A 64 11.65 6.23 2.22
C ALA A 64 11.78 6.67 3.68
N ARG A 65 11.97 5.71 4.57
CA ARG A 65 12.12 5.93 6.01
C ARG A 65 13.43 5.34 6.50
N GLY A 66 14.11 6.07 7.37
CA GLY A 66 15.29 5.58 8.08
C GLY A 66 14.92 4.62 9.21
N SER A 67 15.68 3.54 9.39
CA SER A 67 15.60 2.69 10.59
C SER A 67 16.63 3.14 11.62
N PRO A 68 16.41 2.87 12.93
CA PRO A 68 17.40 3.16 13.96
C PRO A 68 18.77 2.51 13.72
N GLY A 69 18.82 1.43 12.96
CA GLY A 69 20.05 0.73 12.55
C GLY A 69 20.72 1.28 11.28
N GLY A 70 20.33 2.47 10.80
CA GLY A 70 20.93 3.15 9.64
C GLY A 70 20.52 2.59 8.28
N ARG A 71 19.62 1.61 8.22
CA ARG A 71 19.05 1.11 6.96
C ARG A 71 17.90 1.99 6.52
N THR A 72 17.77 2.18 5.21
CA THR A 72 16.66 2.92 4.60
C THR A 72 15.68 1.92 3.97
N LEU A 73 14.41 2.03 4.35
CA LEU A 73 13.31 1.27 3.76
C LEU A 73 12.58 2.17 2.77
N GLU A 74 12.57 1.78 1.50
CA GLU A 74 11.70 2.42 0.50
C GLU A 74 10.25 2.02 0.78
N LEU A 75 9.39 3.03 0.98
CA LEU A 75 7.98 2.83 1.25
C LEU A 75 7.18 2.75 -0.06
N TYR A 76 7.41 3.72 -0.94
CA TYR A 76 6.80 3.80 -2.28
C TYR A 76 7.50 4.87 -3.13
N ARG A 77 7.10 4.92 -4.40
CA ARG A 77 7.45 6.02 -5.32
C ARG A 77 6.22 6.83 -5.64
N VAL A 78 6.42 8.10 -5.92
CA VAL A 78 5.40 9.00 -6.46
C VAL A 78 5.79 9.35 -7.89
N THR A 79 4.88 9.13 -8.82
CA THR A 79 5.03 9.48 -10.24
C THR A 79 3.93 10.47 -10.66
N PRO A 80 3.99 11.05 -11.87
CA PRO A 80 2.96 11.97 -12.35
C PRO A 80 1.55 11.38 -12.26
N GLY A 81 0.59 12.14 -11.74
CA GLY A 81 -0.78 11.71 -11.49
C GLY A 81 -1.01 11.05 -10.13
N GLU A 82 0.04 10.70 -9.40
CA GLU A 82 -0.04 10.13 -8.06
C GLU A 82 0.13 11.18 -6.96
N LEU A 83 -0.33 10.85 -5.75
CA LEU A 83 -0.21 11.71 -4.57
C LEU A 83 0.87 11.23 -3.60
N CYS A 84 1.54 12.17 -2.97
CA CYS A 84 2.42 11.89 -1.83
C CYS A 84 1.60 11.69 -0.55
N VAL A 85 1.38 10.43 -0.15
CA VAL A 85 0.60 10.09 1.04
C VAL A 85 1.20 10.69 2.31
N VAL A 86 2.54 10.73 2.43
CA VAL A 86 3.23 11.31 3.59
C VAL A 86 2.97 12.82 3.70
N SER A 87 3.04 13.57 2.60
CA SER A 87 2.70 15.00 2.60
C SER A 87 1.22 15.24 2.92
N THR A 88 0.34 14.41 2.36
CA THR A 88 -1.10 14.51 2.61
C THR A 88 -1.42 14.22 4.09
N ALA A 89 -0.84 13.17 4.67
CA ALA A 89 -1.05 12.83 6.07
C ALA A 89 -0.54 13.93 7.01
N CYS A 90 0.62 14.52 6.67
CA CYS A 90 1.18 15.66 7.41
C CYS A 90 0.25 16.88 7.37
N LEU A 91 -0.29 17.23 6.19
CA LEU A 91 -1.18 18.39 6.03
C LEU A 91 -2.50 18.21 6.79
N PHE A 92 -3.12 17.03 6.74
CA PHE A 92 -4.35 16.75 7.49
C PHE A 92 -4.11 16.60 9.00
N GLY A 93 -3.03 15.92 9.39
CA GLY A 93 -2.74 15.60 10.79
C GLY A 93 -1.99 16.69 11.54
N GLN A 94 -1.52 17.74 10.86
CA GLN A 94 -0.64 18.79 11.42
C GLN A 94 0.55 18.20 12.19
N ALA A 95 1.01 17.03 11.75
CA ALA A 95 2.11 16.29 12.35
C ALA A 95 3.38 16.42 11.46
N PRO A 96 4.59 16.27 12.03
CA PRO A 96 5.81 16.23 11.22
C PRO A 96 5.78 15.11 10.18
N LEU A 97 6.52 15.30 9.09
CA LEU A 97 6.69 14.29 8.04
C LEU A 97 7.27 12.99 8.62
N SER A 98 6.65 11.87 8.31
CA SER A 98 7.03 10.56 8.86
C SER A 98 8.08 9.83 8.01
N ALA A 99 8.53 10.42 6.91
CA ALA A 99 9.51 9.87 5.98
C ALA A 99 10.22 11.00 5.23
N HIS A 100 11.24 10.66 4.43
CA HIS A 100 11.92 11.59 3.53
C HIS A 100 11.59 11.27 2.07
N GLY A 101 11.65 12.31 1.21
CA GLY A 101 11.41 12.19 -0.23
C GLY A 101 12.57 12.74 -1.05
N ARG A 102 13.09 11.94 -2.01
CA ARG A 102 14.17 12.34 -2.90
C ARG A 102 13.80 12.08 -4.37
N ALA A 103 14.08 13.07 -5.22
CA ALA A 103 13.97 12.90 -6.66
C ALA A 103 14.92 11.80 -7.14
N THR A 104 14.43 10.83 -7.92
CA THR A 104 15.26 9.75 -8.49
C THR A 104 15.85 10.13 -9.84
N GLU A 105 15.28 11.11 -10.48
CA GLU A 105 15.67 11.68 -11.77
C GLU A 105 15.32 13.17 -11.80
N THR A 106 15.62 13.89 -12.89
CA THR A 106 15.15 15.26 -13.04
C THR A 106 13.64 15.28 -12.96
N THR A 107 13.10 15.99 -11.97
CA THR A 107 11.68 15.95 -11.60
C THR A 107 11.09 17.36 -11.68
N GLU A 108 10.00 17.49 -12.42
CA GLU A 108 9.20 18.71 -12.51
C GLU A 108 7.92 18.54 -11.70
N LEU A 109 7.61 19.52 -10.87
CA LEU A 109 6.47 19.47 -9.98
C LEU A 109 5.87 20.83 -9.68
N VAL A 110 4.60 20.83 -9.31
CA VAL A 110 3.93 21.97 -8.69
C VAL A 110 3.81 21.69 -7.21
N LEU A 111 4.41 22.53 -6.37
CA LEU A 111 4.31 22.45 -4.91
C LEU A 111 3.21 23.42 -4.47
N LEU A 112 2.07 22.89 -4.06
CA LEU A 112 1.01 23.66 -3.40
C LEU A 112 1.42 24.00 -1.97
N SER A 113 1.17 25.24 -1.55
CA SER A 113 1.27 25.62 -0.15
C SER A 113 0.23 24.86 0.70
N PRO A 114 0.40 24.76 2.04
CA PRO A 114 -0.64 24.23 2.90
C PRO A 114 -1.99 24.94 2.73
N ALA A 115 -1.99 26.26 2.54
CA ALA A 115 -3.21 27.05 2.29
C ALA A 115 -3.87 26.71 0.95
N GLY A 116 -3.07 26.51 -0.10
CA GLY A 116 -3.56 26.06 -1.41
C GLY A 116 -4.16 24.66 -1.36
N PHE A 117 -3.52 23.74 -0.63
CA PHE A 117 -4.07 22.41 -0.39
C PHE A 117 -5.40 22.48 0.37
N ASP A 118 -5.50 23.28 1.44
CA ASP A 118 -6.73 23.47 2.21
C ASP A 118 -7.86 24.05 1.36
N ARG A 119 -7.57 24.95 0.42
CA ARG A 119 -8.57 25.47 -0.51
C ARG A 119 -9.07 24.36 -1.43
N PHE A 120 -8.19 23.60 -2.06
CA PHE A 120 -8.59 22.53 -2.99
C PHE A 120 -9.36 21.41 -2.30
N VAL A 121 -8.97 21.00 -1.09
CA VAL A 121 -9.63 19.90 -0.37
C VAL A 121 -11.06 20.22 0.08
N ARG A 122 -11.45 21.48 0.10
CA ARG A 122 -12.85 21.88 0.35
C ARG A 122 -13.77 21.47 -0.79
N HIS A 123 -13.24 21.31 -1.99
CA HIS A 123 -14.00 20.88 -3.17
C HIS A 123 -14.10 19.37 -3.24
N ASP A 124 -15.32 18.89 -3.50
CA ASP A 124 -15.65 17.47 -3.52
C ASP A 124 -14.78 16.65 -4.49
N PRO A 125 -14.52 17.09 -5.74
CA PRO A 125 -13.69 16.31 -6.67
C PRO A 125 -12.27 16.07 -6.14
N PHE A 126 -11.60 17.12 -5.66
CA PHE A 126 -10.24 17.00 -5.15
C PHE A 126 -10.18 16.19 -3.85
N ARG A 127 -11.15 16.43 -2.96
CA ARG A 127 -11.27 15.66 -1.71
C ARG A 127 -11.48 14.17 -1.97
N ARG A 128 -12.37 13.80 -2.92
CA ARG A 128 -12.58 12.39 -3.30
C ARG A 128 -11.33 11.76 -3.89
N PHE A 129 -10.61 12.49 -4.73
CA PHE A 129 -9.34 12.04 -5.28
C PHE A 129 -8.32 11.74 -4.17
N VAL A 130 -8.13 12.65 -3.23
CA VAL A 130 -7.23 12.46 -2.09
C VAL A 130 -7.63 11.25 -1.25
N PHE A 131 -8.90 11.13 -0.87
CA PHE A 131 -9.39 9.99 -0.08
C PHE A 131 -9.35 8.67 -0.85
N GLY A 132 -9.57 8.69 -2.16
CA GLY A 132 -9.43 7.51 -3.03
C GLY A 132 -8.03 6.92 -2.94
N VAL A 133 -7.00 7.76 -3.08
CA VAL A 133 -5.60 7.31 -2.95
C VAL A 133 -5.32 6.72 -1.55
N PHE A 134 -5.88 7.31 -0.48
CA PHE A 134 -5.74 6.73 0.86
C PHE A 134 -6.44 5.37 0.99
N ALA A 135 -7.64 5.24 0.44
CA ALA A 135 -8.37 3.97 0.46
C ALA A 135 -7.61 2.87 -0.28
N ASP A 136 -7.04 3.18 -1.45
CA ASP A 136 -6.22 2.24 -2.22
C ASP A 136 -4.97 1.83 -1.44
N ARG A 137 -4.24 2.79 -0.86
CA ARG A 137 -3.04 2.50 -0.05
C ARG A 137 -3.35 1.71 1.22
N LEU A 138 -4.49 1.98 1.87
CA LEU A 138 -4.94 1.19 3.01
C LEU A 138 -5.24 -0.25 2.59
N SER A 139 -5.90 -0.44 1.45
CA SER A 139 -6.18 -1.76 0.89
C SER A 139 -4.89 -2.53 0.58
N ASP A 140 -3.90 -1.87 -0.03
CA ASP A 140 -2.57 -2.46 -0.30
C ASP A 140 -1.87 -2.87 0.99
N LEU A 141 -1.91 -2.02 2.03
CA LEU A 141 -1.33 -2.32 3.34
C LEU A 141 -2.04 -3.49 4.03
N MET A 142 -3.36 -3.57 3.94
CA MET A 142 -4.13 -4.70 4.48
C MET A 142 -3.77 -6.00 3.75
N ALA A 143 -3.65 -5.97 2.42
CA ALA A 143 -3.23 -7.13 1.64
C ALA A 143 -1.79 -7.56 1.99
N LEU A 144 -0.87 -6.61 2.19
CA LEU A 144 0.49 -6.90 2.64
C LEU A 144 0.51 -7.47 4.06
N ALA A 145 -0.25 -6.89 4.98
CA ALA A 145 -0.36 -7.39 6.35
C ALA A 145 -0.95 -8.81 6.38
N GLU A 146 -1.96 -9.08 5.55
CA GLU A 146 -2.47 -10.44 5.35
C GLU A 146 -1.37 -11.38 4.81
N ALA A 147 -0.65 -10.96 3.77
CA ALA A 147 0.42 -11.78 3.19
C ALA A 147 1.50 -12.13 4.22
N VAL A 148 1.93 -11.15 5.03
CA VAL A 148 2.91 -11.35 6.10
C VAL A 148 2.35 -12.23 7.24
N ALA A 149 1.11 -11.98 7.66
CA ALA A 149 0.46 -12.75 8.72
C ALA A 149 0.22 -14.21 8.31
N PHE A 150 -0.02 -14.45 7.02
CA PHE A 150 -0.23 -15.80 6.46
C PHE A 150 1.05 -16.44 5.90
N GLN A 151 2.13 -15.67 5.80
CA GLN A 151 3.42 -16.23 5.45
C GLN A 151 3.77 -17.31 6.48
N HIS A 152 3.91 -18.57 6.01
CA HIS A 152 4.15 -19.75 6.82
C HIS A 152 2.94 -20.37 7.57
N LEU A 153 1.72 -19.79 7.55
CA LEU A 153 0.58 -20.43 8.21
C LEU A 153 0.09 -21.67 7.45
N ASP A 154 0.16 -21.65 6.13
CA ASP A 154 -0.04 -22.82 5.27
C ASP A 154 1.00 -23.91 5.53
N GLN A 155 2.27 -23.54 5.72
CA GLN A 155 3.34 -24.45 6.12
C GLN A 155 3.09 -25.04 7.51
N ARG A 156 2.73 -24.21 8.49
CA ARG A 156 2.43 -24.63 9.85
C ARG A 156 1.20 -25.52 9.91
N LEU A 157 0.14 -25.19 9.13
CA LEU A 157 -1.04 -26.04 9.01
C LEU A 157 -0.72 -27.39 8.35
N ALA A 158 0.07 -27.40 7.28
CA ALA A 158 0.53 -28.64 6.65
C ALA A 158 1.36 -29.50 7.62
N HIS A 159 2.25 -28.87 8.39
CA HIS A 159 3.05 -29.56 9.42
C HIS A 159 2.16 -30.14 10.52
N SER A 160 1.21 -29.37 11.04
CA SER A 160 0.24 -29.83 12.06
C SER A 160 -0.57 -31.02 11.55
N LEU A 161 -1.13 -30.96 10.35
CA LEU A 161 -1.88 -32.07 9.76
C LEU A 161 -1.04 -33.34 9.62
N LEU A 162 0.21 -33.22 9.20
CA LEU A 162 1.14 -34.36 9.09
C LEU A 162 1.48 -34.96 10.45
N GLY A 163 1.59 -34.11 11.49
CA GLY A 163 1.82 -34.55 12.89
C GLY A 163 0.68 -35.33 13.46
N HIS A 164 -0.55 -35.08 13.08
CA HIS A 164 -1.74 -35.76 13.52
C HIS A 164 -2.03 -37.08 12.76
N GLY A 165 -1.35 -37.34 11.64
CA GLY A 165 -1.45 -38.58 10.88
C GLY A 165 -2.38 -38.52 9.66
N ALA A 166 -2.79 -39.68 9.14
CA ALA A 166 -3.56 -39.80 7.91
C ALA A 166 -5.03 -39.34 8.02
N SER A 167 -5.60 -39.38 9.21
CA SER A 167 -6.97 -38.92 9.49
C SER A 167 -6.97 -38.15 10.80
N VAL A 168 -7.21 -36.84 10.67
CA VAL A 168 -7.16 -35.87 11.78
C VAL A 168 -8.56 -35.61 12.30
N HIS A 169 -8.86 -36.02 13.53
CA HIS A 169 -10.13 -35.75 14.19
C HIS A 169 -10.04 -34.46 15.00
N THR A 170 -10.46 -33.35 14.39
CA THR A 170 -10.36 -32.00 14.98
C THR A 170 -11.36 -31.04 14.36
N THR A 171 -11.57 -29.92 15.02
CA THR A 171 -12.34 -28.80 14.47
C THR A 171 -11.43 -27.74 13.88
N HIS A 172 -11.95 -26.93 12.95
CA HIS A 172 -11.20 -25.79 12.42
C HIS A 172 -10.86 -24.77 13.51
N GLN A 173 -11.68 -24.68 14.58
CA GLN A 173 -11.38 -23.82 15.72
C GLN A 173 -10.18 -24.35 16.51
N ALA A 174 -10.13 -25.64 16.81
CA ALA A 174 -9.01 -26.24 17.56
C ALA A 174 -7.68 -26.06 16.79
N LEU A 175 -7.69 -26.25 15.46
CA LEU A 175 -6.51 -25.95 14.63
C LEU A 175 -6.15 -24.46 14.63
N ALA A 176 -7.15 -23.58 14.67
CA ALA A 176 -6.88 -22.14 14.75
C ALA A 176 -6.24 -21.77 16.08
N ASP A 177 -6.71 -22.34 17.19
CA ASP A 177 -6.14 -22.14 18.53
C ASP A 177 -4.70 -22.69 18.61
N GLU A 178 -4.45 -23.88 18.07
CA GLU A 178 -3.11 -24.49 17.97
C GLU A 178 -2.14 -23.64 17.16
N LEU A 179 -2.62 -23.08 16.04
CA LEU A 179 -1.81 -22.29 15.13
C LEU A 179 -1.74 -20.79 15.51
N GLY A 180 -2.45 -20.36 16.57
CA GLY A 180 -2.48 -18.97 17.01
C GLY A 180 -3.11 -18.04 15.96
N THR A 181 -4.23 -18.49 15.34
CA THR A 181 -4.94 -17.77 14.29
C THR A 181 -6.46 -17.83 14.51
N VAL A 182 -7.25 -17.39 13.52
CA VAL A 182 -8.71 -17.44 13.59
C VAL A 182 -9.29 -18.54 12.69
N ARG A 183 -10.45 -19.08 13.08
CA ARG A 183 -11.13 -20.19 12.41
C ARG A 183 -11.34 -19.97 10.91
N GLU A 184 -11.69 -18.74 10.52
CA GLU A 184 -11.98 -18.37 9.13
C GLU A 184 -10.76 -18.61 8.23
N ILE A 185 -9.58 -18.34 8.73
CA ILE A 185 -8.32 -18.51 8.02
C ILE A 185 -7.98 -19.98 7.83
N VAL A 186 -8.06 -20.77 8.91
CA VAL A 186 -7.87 -22.23 8.83
C VAL A 186 -8.87 -22.84 7.85
N THR A 187 -10.13 -22.40 7.90
CA THR A 187 -11.17 -22.87 6.96
C THR A 187 -10.80 -22.54 5.51
N ARG A 188 -10.29 -21.35 5.24
CA ARG A 188 -9.86 -20.92 3.89
C ARG A 188 -8.67 -21.74 3.39
N LEU A 189 -7.67 -21.97 4.24
CA LEU A 189 -6.50 -22.78 3.89
C LEU A 189 -6.87 -24.26 3.67
N LEU A 190 -7.68 -24.85 4.52
CA LEU A 190 -8.15 -26.23 4.36
C LEU A 190 -8.95 -26.41 3.07
N LYS A 191 -9.86 -25.49 2.73
CA LYS A 191 -10.57 -25.51 1.44
C LYS A 191 -9.62 -25.36 0.26
N ARG A 192 -8.51 -24.65 0.42
CA ARG A 192 -7.48 -24.54 -0.60
C ARG A 192 -6.72 -25.84 -0.78
N PHE A 193 -6.34 -26.53 0.32
CA PHE A 193 -5.74 -27.86 0.29
C PHE A 193 -6.70 -28.91 -0.30
N GLU A 194 -8.00 -28.82 0.02
CA GLU A 194 -9.03 -29.71 -0.55
C GLU A 194 -9.17 -29.53 -2.05
N ARG A 195 -9.24 -28.29 -2.55
CA ARG A 195 -9.27 -28.01 -3.99
C ARG A 195 -8.03 -28.50 -4.74
N ALA A 196 -6.88 -28.50 -4.09
CA ALA A 196 -5.65 -29.07 -4.61
C ALA A 196 -5.58 -30.61 -4.52
N GLY A 197 -6.59 -31.25 -3.90
CA GLY A 197 -6.62 -32.69 -3.73
C GLY A 197 -5.71 -33.24 -2.63
N TRP A 198 -5.17 -32.39 -1.79
CA TRP A 198 -4.23 -32.82 -0.72
C TRP A 198 -4.93 -33.35 0.53
N VAL A 199 -6.13 -32.85 0.77
CA VAL A 199 -6.96 -33.29 1.89
C VAL A 199 -8.42 -33.47 1.44
N LYS A 200 -9.20 -34.21 2.25
CA LYS A 200 -10.65 -34.29 2.15
C LYS A 200 -11.26 -33.84 3.45
N LEU A 201 -12.18 -32.89 3.39
CA LEU A 201 -12.85 -32.35 4.56
C LEU A 201 -14.15 -33.10 4.84
N ALA A 202 -14.37 -33.46 6.11
CA ALA A 202 -15.63 -34.01 6.61
C ALA A 202 -15.97 -33.31 7.94
N ARG A 203 -17.13 -33.62 8.51
CA ARG A 203 -17.50 -33.04 9.81
C ARG A 203 -16.53 -33.50 10.87
N GLU A 204 -15.81 -32.57 11.50
CA GLU A 204 -14.80 -32.80 12.55
C GLU A 204 -13.71 -33.82 12.16
N ARG A 205 -13.46 -34.00 10.84
CA ARG A 205 -12.44 -34.90 10.34
C ARG A 205 -11.81 -34.35 9.06
N ILE A 206 -10.51 -34.50 8.97
CA ILE A 206 -9.69 -34.12 7.84
C ILE A 206 -8.86 -35.35 7.44
N ASP A 207 -9.09 -35.90 6.27
CA ASP A 207 -8.33 -37.02 5.73
C ASP A 207 -7.21 -36.50 4.82
N VAL A 208 -5.98 -36.87 5.10
CA VAL A 208 -4.81 -36.53 4.28
C VAL A 208 -4.75 -37.47 3.08
N LEU A 209 -4.91 -36.93 1.87
CA LEU A 209 -4.88 -37.68 0.61
C LEU A 209 -3.49 -37.67 -0.02
N ASP A 210 -2.78 -36.54 0.04
CA ASP A 210 -1.41 -36.39 -0.48
C ASP A 210 -0.46 -35.85 0.58
N SER A 211 0.17 -36.78 1.29
CA SER A 211 1.17 -36.44 2.31
C SER A 211 2.47 -35.89 1.70
N THR A 212 2.76 -36.18 0.41
CA THR A 212 3.97 -35.69 -0.25
C THR A 212 3.84 -34.20 -0.55
N ALA A 213 2.70 -33.78 -1.09
CA ALA A 213 2.40 -32.37 -1.33
C ALA A 213 2.37 -31.56 -0.01
N LEU A 214 1.76 -32.13 1.07
CA LEU A 214 1.77 -31.47 2.37
C LEU A 214 3.19 -31.37 2.97
N ARG A 215 4.08 -32.37 2.78
CA ARG A 215 5.49 -32.27 3.21
C ARG A 215 6.25 -31.20 2.43
N ALA A 216 6.04 -31.12 1.13
CA ALA A 216 6.64 -30.07 0.31
C ALA A 216 6.19 -28.68 0.81
N MET A 217 4.90 -28.50 1.06
CA MET A 217 4.35 -27.27 1.63
C MET A 217 4.95 -26.96 3.00
N ALA A 218 4.99 -27.93 3.92
CA ALA A 218 5.59 -27.78 5.25
C ALA A 218 7.08 -27.42 5.19
N GLY A 219 7.79 -27.87 4.16
CA GLY A 219 9.19 -27.54 3.88
C GLY A 219 9.43 -26.18 3.18
N GLY A 220 8.39 -25.41 2.95
CA GLY A 220 8.51 -24.06 2.36
C GLY A 220 8.42 -24.03 0.84
N ALA A 221 7.95 -25.08 0.19
CA ALA A 221 7.69 -25.03 -1.24
C ALA A 221 6.63 -23.95 -1.55
N PRO A 222 6.83 -23.15 -2.60
CA PRO A 222 5.84 -22.17 -3.01
C PRO A 222 4.52 -22.87 -3.41
N TRP A 223 3.42 -22.20 -3.15
CA TRP A 223 2.10 -22.69 -3.57
C TRP A 223 2.10 -22.91 -5.09
N PRO A 224 1.69 -24.07 -5.60
CA PRO A 224 1.58 -24.26 -7.04
C PRO A 224 0.56 -23.27 -7.62
N PRO A 225 0.87 -22.63 -8.77
CA PRO A 225 -0.09 -21.82 -9.48
C PRO A 225 -1.36 -22.63 -9.73
N ALA A 226 -2.52 -21.97 -9.68
CA ALA A 226 -3.77 -22.59 -10.07
C ALA A 226 -3.62 -23.08 -11.51
N ALA A 227 -3.87 -24.37 -11.72
CA ALA A 227 -3.92 -24.95 -13.05
C ALA A 227 -5.12 -24.43 -13.84
#